data_944b95d0bb56ab74987a6ba2dc5b0d95
#
_entry.id   944b95d0bb56ab74987a6ba2dc5b0d95
#
_cell.length_a   1.000
_cell.length_b   1.000
_cell.length_c   1.000
_cell.angle_alpha   90.00
_cell.angle_beta   90.00
_cell.angle_gamma   90.00
#
_symmetry.space_group_name_H-M   'P 1'
#
loop_
_entity.id
_entity.type
_entity.pdbx_description
1 polymer ?
#
loop_
_entity_poly.entity_id
_entity_poly.type
_entity_poly.pdbx_seq_one_letter_code
_entity_poly.pdbx_strand_id
1 'polypeptide(L)'
;LHQPFALAGRERNPVICRNFSFSNKSDDKHWFTFAGKIRDMDYFELFDIPAALQVPARGLTEKYFALQKKYHPDRFAQASEAEQLQALELSSQVNKAFRVLKNPDETIKYLLLQKGLLQENEKYELSPAFLMEMMDLNEQIMDAGGDEEALQVVTGSIEQFKKEMHEPVKKSIEHYQEGITSEKELLQVKEYYFRKKYLDRLGKISDV
;
A
#
# COMPACT_ATOMS: atom_id res chain seq x y z
N LEU A 1 -14.18 35.66 22.07
CA LEU A 1 -12.91 35.81 21.36
C LEU A 1 -12.32 34.44 21.14
N HIS A 2 -12.73 33.80 20.02
CA HIS A 2 -12.17 32.53 19.54
C HIS A 2 -11.26 32.86 18.36
N GLN A 3 -9.98 32.56 18.49
CA GLN A 3 -9.05 32.60 17.35
C GLN A 3 -9.07 31.22 16.65
N PRO A 4 -9.14 31.16 15.31
CA PRO A 4 -9.00 29.91 14.59
C PRO A 4 -7.52 29.54 14.44
N PHE A 5 -7.23 28.29 14.74
CA PHE A 5 -5.94 27.65 14.54
C PHE A 5 -5.68 27.53 13.02
N ALA A 6 -4.69 28.26 12.53
CA ALA A 6 -4.25 28.19 11.15
C ALA A 6 -3.43 26.91 10.94
N LEU A 7 -3.97 25.97 10.18
CA LEU A 7 -3.23 24.84 9.61
C LEU A 7 -2.25 25.38 8.55
N ALA A 8 -0.98 25.37 8.88
CA ALA A 8 0.10 25.70 7.96
C ALA A 8 0.13 24.68 6.83
N GLY A 9 -0.36 25.07 5.67
CA GLY A 9 -0.25 24.32 4.42
C GLY A 9 1.21 24.14 4.04
N ARG A 10 1.68 22.91 4.03
CA ARG A 10 2.97 22.53 3.48
C ARG A 10 2.88 22.70 1.95
N GLU A 11 3.41 23.80 1.45
CA GLU A 11 3.56 24.02 0.01
C GLU A 11 4.39 22.88 -0.59
N ARG A 12 3.76 22.09 -1.46
CA ARG A 12 4.42 21.06 -2.25
C ARG A 12 5.00 21.70 -3.50
N ASN A 13 6.33 21.71 -3.60
CA ASN A 13 7.06 22.11 -4.81
C ASN A 13 6.63 21.24 -6.00
N PRO A 14 6.47 21.84 -7.20
CA PRO A 14 6.17 21.09 -8.41
C PRO A 14 7.34 20.16 -8.78
N VAL A 15 7.00 18.92 -9.08
CA VAL A 15 7.92 17.86 -9.49
C VAL A 15 8.67 18.28 -10.75
N ILE A 16 9.94 18.62 -10.59
CA ILE A 16 10.86 18.76 -11.73
C ILE A 16 11.38 17.35 -12.04
N CYS A 17 10.75 16.71 -13.02
CA CYS A 17 11.31 15.52 -13.66
C CYS A 17 12.61 15.90 -14.38
N ARG A 18 13.74 15.82 -13.72
CA ARG A 18 15.05 15.86 -14.36
C ARG A 18 15.55 14.43 -14.52
N ASN A 19 15.62 13.99 -15.76
CA ASN A 19 16.39 12.81 -16.17
C ASN A 19 17.82 12.93 -15.64
N PHE A 20 18.12 12.21 -14.56
CA PHE A 20 19.46 12.13 -14.02
C PHE A 20 20.22 11.00 -14.73
N SER A 21 20.97 11.38 -15.76
CA SER A 21 21.95 10.53 -16.39
C SER A 21 23.19 10.50 -15.51
N PHE A 22 23.51 9.37 -14.92
CA PHE A 22 24.74 9.17 -14.15
C PHE A 22 25.94 9.03 -15.08
N SER A 23 26.77 10.05 -15.13
CA SER A 23 28.11 9.99 -15.72
C SER A 23 29.15 10.20 -14.62
N ASN A 24 29.92 9.14 -14.37
CA ASN A 24 31.30 9.10 -13.91
C ASN A 24 31.77 9.85 -12.62
N LYS A 25 32.22 9.07 -11.66
CA LYS A 25 33.39 9.13 -10.76
C LYS A 25 33.80 10.41 -9.97
N SER A 26 33.03 11.48 -9.87
CA SER A 26 33.47 12.69 -9.11
C SER A 26 32.43 13.30 -8.15
N ASP A 27 31.30 12.61 -7.86
CA ASP A 27 30.18 13.22 -7.08
C ASP A 27 29.91 12.54 -5.73
N ASP A 28 30.93 12.16 -4.96
CA ASP A 28 30.78 11.51 -3.65
C ASP A 28 29.97 12.35 -2.64
N LYS A 29 30.02 13.68 -2.75
CA LYS A 29 29.23 14.58 -1.89
C LYS A 29 27.73 14.60 -2.26
N HIS A 30 27.38 14.36 -3.51
CA HIS A 30 26.01 14.37 -3.99
C HIS A 30 25.24 13.11 -3.59
N TRP A 31 25.95 11.98 -3.47
CA TRP A 31 25.42 10.71 -3.00
C TRP A 31 24.91 10.77 -1.56
N PHE A 32 25.65 11.39 -0.64
CA PHE A 32 25.24 11.53 0.75
C PHE A 32 23.95 12.35 0.93
N THR A 33 23.80 13.43 0.16
CA THR A 33 22.60 14.27 0.17
C THR A 33 21.39 13.52 -0.40
N PHE A 34 21.60 12.67 -1.41
CA PHE A 34 20.57 11.90 -2.04
C PHE A 34 20.09 10.72 -1.17
N ALA A 35 20.98 10.01 -0.50
CA ALA A 35 20.65 8.89 0.39
C ALA A 35 19.85 9.35 1.64
N GLY A 36 20.16 10.52 2.22
CA GLY A 36 19.35 11.11 3.28
C GLY A 36 17.92 11.45 2.82
N LYS A 37 17.77 11.88 1.57
CA LYS A 37 16.46 12.21 0.99
C LYS A 37 15.61 10.97 0.69
N ILE A 38 16.22 9.83 0.35
CA ILE A 38 15.49 8.59 0.07
C ILE A 38 14.85 7.99 1.33
N ARG A 39 15.42 8.23 2.51
CA ARG A 39 14.83 7.76 3.79
C ARG A 39 13.43 8.34 4.02
N ASP A 40 13.19 9.56 3.54
CA ASP A 40 11.93 10.29 3.70
C ASP A 40 11.05 10.25 2.42
N MET A 41 11.52 9.61 1.34
CA MET A 41 10.74 9.44 0.10
C MET A 41 9.61 8.46 0.32
N ASP A 42 8.46 8.78 -0.26
CA ASP A 42 7.37 7.82 -0.28
C ASP A 42 7.68 6.65 -1.25
N TYR A 43 6.93 5.56 -1.12
CA TYR A 43 7.18 4.35 -1.93
C TYR A 43 6.86 4.54 -3.41
N PHE A 44 5.91 5.42 -3.74
CA PHE A 44 5.57 5.75 -5.12
C PHE A 44 6.71 6.57 -5.76
N GLU A 45 7.24 7.54 -5.04
CA GLU A 45 8.41 8.34 -5.47
C GLU A 45 9.65 7.46 -5.63
N LEU A 46 9.91 6.54 -4.69
CA LEU A 46 11.05 5.61 -4.75
C LEU A 46 11.02 4.74 -6.01
N PHE A 47 9.82 4.32 -6.43
CA PHE A 47 9.62 3.52 -7.64
C PHE A 47 9.35 4.36 -8.89
N ASP A 48 9.38 5.69 -8.79
CA ASP A 48 9.07 6.60 -9.90
C ASP A 48 7.75 6.20 -10.60
N ILE A 49 6.70 6.05 -9.80
CA ILE A 49 5.33 5.76 -10.24
C ILE A 49 4.36 6.77 -9.64
N PRO A 50 3.25 7.09 -10.32
CA PRO A 50 2.22 7.92 -9.72
C PRO A 50 1.61 7.22 -8.50
N ALA A 51 1.17 8.01 -7.51
CA ALA A 51 0.40 7.48 -6.38
C ALA A 51 -0.86 6.79 -6.91
N ALA A 52 -1.12 5.57 -6.43
CA ALA A 52 -2.23 4.73 -6.89
C ALA A 52 -2.73 3.83 -5.75
N LEU A 53 -4.02 3.48 -5.79
CA LEU A 53 -4.58 2.48 -4.88
C LEU A 53 -4.33 1.04 -5.36
N GLN A 54 -4.00 0.88 -6.63
CA GLN A 54 -3.60 -0.38 -7.24
C GLN A 54 -2.45 -0.15 -8.22
N VAL A 55 -1.36 -0.90 -8.06
CA VAL A 55 -0.17 -0.79 -8.91
C VAL A 55 -0.06 -2.02 -9.81
N PRO A 56 0.11 -1.84 -11.14
CA PRO A 56 0.29 -2.96 -12.07
C PRO A 56 1.56 -3.76 -11.75
N ALA A 57 1.43 -5.06 -11.52
CA ALA A 57 2.52 -5.93 -11.05
C ALA A 57 3.71 -5.98 -12.02
N ARG A 58 3.45 -5.96 -13.34
CA ARG A 58 4.51 -6.09 -14.37
C ARG A 58 5.52 -4.94 -14.29
N GLY A 59 5.07 -3.72 -14.43
CA GLY A 59 5.95 -2.53 -14.38
C GLY A 59 6.65 -2.35 -13.03
N LEU A 60 5.96 -2.70 -11.93
CA LEU A 60 6.52 -2.66 -10.60
C LEU A 60 7.70 -3.64 -10.43
N THR A 61 7.56 -4.85 -10.95
CA THR A 61 8.62 -5.89 -10.87
C THR A 61 9.86 -5.48 -11.65
N GLU A 62 9.71 -4.90 -12.84
CA GLU A 62 10.83 -4.41 -13.65
C GLU A 62 11.61 -3.30 -12.91
N LYS A 63 10.88 -2.35 -12.32
CA LYS A 63 11.48 -1.26 -11.51
C LYS A 63 12.17 -1.80 -10.25
N TYR A 64 11.58 -2.79 -9.59
CA TYR A 64 12.19 -3.45 -8.45
C TYR A 64 13.56 -4.03 -8.79
N PHE A 65 13.68 -4.82 -9.86
CA PHE A 65 14.95 -5.39 -10.25
C PHE A 65 15.99 -4.33 -10.65
N ALA A 66 15.55 -3.25 -11.30
CA ALA A 66 16.42 -2.12 -11.62
C ALA A 66 16.97 -1.45 -10.36
N LEU A 67 16.12 -1.20 -9.37
CA LEU A 67 16.50 -0.60 -8.08
C LEU A 67 17.39 -1.55 -7.27
N GLN A 68 17.07 -2.86 -7.22
CA GLN A 68 17.90 -3.87 -6.57
C GLN A 68 19.29 -3.93 -7.19
N LYS A 69 19.40 -3.98 -8.52
CA LYS A 69 20.69 -3.94 -9.22
C LYS A 69 21.48 -2.68 -8.89
N LYS A 70 20.80 -1.55 -8.72
CA LYS A 70 21.43 -0.24 -8.42
C LYS A 70 21.98 -0.17 -7.00
N TYR A 71 21.21 -0.68 -6.00
CA TYR A 71 21.50 -0.52 -4.56
C TYR A 71 21.94 -1.81 -3.87
N HIS A 72 22.29 -2.87 -4.64
CA HIS A 72 22.73 -4.14 -4.06
C HIS A 72 24.01 -3.95 -3.25
N PRO A 73 24.07 -4.44 -1.98
CA PRO A 73 25.24 -4.25 -1.10
C PRO A 73 26.55 -4.74 -1.70
N ASP A 74 26.55 -5.84 -2.49
CA ASP A 74 27.76 -6.39 -3.11
C ASP A 74 28.47 -5.41 -4.04
N ARG A 75 27.74 -4.46 -4.63
CA ARG A 75 28.34 -3.41 -5.48
C ARG A 75 29.15 -2.40 -4.68
N PHE A 76 28.92 -2.34 -3.38
CA PHE A 76 29.56 -1.42 -2.44
C PHE A 76 30.57 -2.13 -1.54
N ALA A 77 30.91 -3.41 -1.82
CA ALA A 77 31.83 -4.21 -1.02
C ALA A 77 33.23 -3.59 -0.88
N GLN A 78 33.66 -2.77 -1.85
CA GLN A 78 34.93 -2.02 -1.83
C GLN A 78 34.76 -0.54 -1.45
N ALA A 79 33.55 -0.10 -1.13
CA ALA A 79 33.27 1.28 -0.74
C ALA A 79 33.51 1.50 0.75
N SER A 80 33.41 2.75 1.21
CA SER A 80 33.52 3.07 2.63
C SER A 80 32.43 2.40 3.47
N GLU A 81 32.67 2.18 4.74
CA GLU A 81 31.69 1.60 5.68
C GLU A 81 30.36 2.38 5.68
N ALA A 82 30.43 3.71 5.59
CA ALA A 82 29.24 4.57 5.50
C ALA A 82 28.41 4.31 4.22
N GLU A 83 29.08 4.13 3.08
CA GLU A 83 28.41 3.82 1.80
C GLU A 83 27.83 2.41 1.79
N GLN A 84 28.51 1.44 2.40
CA GLN A 84 27.98 0.08 2.56
C GLN A 84 26.71 0.09 3.42
N LEU A 85 26.71 0.81 4.54
CA LEU A 85 25.54 0.94 5.41
C LEU A 85 24.37 1.60 4.67
N GLN A 86 24.63 2.66 3.90
CA GLN A 86 23.60 3.32 3.11
C GLN A 86 23.02 2.41 2.02
N ALA A 87 23.86 1.66 1.31
CA ALA A 87 23.40 0.71 0.32
C ALA A 87 22.49 -0.36 0.93
N LEU A 88 22.84 -0.84 2.13
CA LEU A 88 22.03 -1.79 2.87
C LEU A 88 20.66 -1.19 3.27
N GLU A 89 20.64 0.03 3.80
CA GLU A 89 19.41 0.74 4.14
C GLU A 89 18.51 0.94 2.91
N LEU A 90 19.08 1.40 1.79
CA LEU A 90 18.34 1.62 0.55
C LEU A 90 17.79 0.33 -0.04
N SER A 91 18.59 -0.74 -0.06
CA SER A 91 18.14 -2.07 -0.49
C SER A 91 16.98 -2.58 0.38
N SER A 92 17.06 -2.37 1.70
CA SER A 92 16.00 -2.70 2.64
C SER A 92 14.72 -1.92 2.38
N GLN A 93 14.81 -0.61 2.12
CA GLN A 93 13.66 0.23 1.77
C GLN A 93 13.02 -0.18 0.45
N VAL A 94 13.81 -0.47 -0.58
CA VAL A 94 13.31 -1.00 -1.87
C VAL A 94 12.54 -2.29 -1.66
N ASN A 95 13.04 -3.22 -0.84
CA ASN A 95 12.36 -4.46 -0.52
C ASN A 95 11.02 -4.22 0.22
N LYS A 96 11.02 -3.32 1.19
CA LYS A 96 9.83 -2.96 1.96
C LYS A 96 8.77 -2.30 1.07
N ALA A 97 9.17 -1.32 0.27
CA ALA A 97 8.29 -0.64 -0.66
C ALA A 97 7.70 -1.60 -1.70
N PHE A 98 8.52 -2.48 -2.29
CA PHE A 98 8.04 -3.49 -3.23
C PHE A 98 6.99 -4.41 -2.62
N ARG A 99 7.19 -4.87 -1.39
CA ARG A 99 6.24 -5.73 -0.68
C ARG A 99 4.90 -5.05 -0.49
N VAL A 100 4.92 -3.77 -0.10
CA VAL A 100 3.71 -2.96 0.09
C VAL A 100 3.00 -2.73 -1.25
N LEU A 101 3.72 -2.23 -2.26
CA LEU A 101 3.13 -1.87 -3.56
C LEU A 101 2.68 -3.08 -4.39
N LYS A 102 3.24 -4.26 -4.16
CA LYS A 102 2.83 -5.51 -4.80
C LYS A 102 1.49 -6.04 -4.25
N ASN A 103 1.16 -5.73 -3.01
CA ASN A 103 -0.06 -6.18 -2.35
C ASN A 103 -1.12 -5.07 -2.41
N PRO A 104 -2.26 -5.28 -3.10
CA PRO A 104 -3.31 -4.26 -3.22
C PRO A 104 -3.82 -3.74 -1.88
N ASP A 105 -4.01 -4.61 -0.88
CA ASP A 105 -4.51 -4.21 0.43
C ASP A 105 -3.50 -3.37 1.21
N GLU A 106 -2.21 -3.72 1.13
CA GLU A 106 -1.15 -2.94 1.74
C GLU A 106 -0.92 -1.60 0.99
N THR A 107 -1.15 -1.56 -0.33
CA THR A 107 -1.09 -0.32 -1.11
C THR A 107 -2.22 0.63 -0.72
N ILE A 108 -3.46 0.12 -0.59
CA ILE A 108 -4.61 0.90 -0.11
C ILE A 108 -4.33 1.45 1.29
N LYS A 109 -3.89 0.58 2.22
CA LYS A 109 -3.52 0.98 3.58
C LYS A 109 -2.47 2.08 3.59
N TYR A 110 -1.40 1.89 2.82
CA TYR A 110 -0.29 2.82 2.73
C TYR A 110 -0.72 4.20 2.24
N LEU A 111 -1.51 4.25 1.16
CA LEU A 111 -2.03 5.52 0.64
C LEU A 111 -2.98 6.21 1.62
N LEU A 112 -3.88 5.47 2.27
CA LEU A 112 -4.79 6.03 3.27
C LEU A 112 -4.03 6.58 4.49
N LEU A 113 -2.94 5.93 4.93
CA LEU A 113 -2.04 6.44 5.98
C LEU A 113 -1.36 7.74 5.55
N GLN A 114 -0.83 7.79 4.32
CA GLN A 114 -0.22 9.01 3.77
C GLN A 114 -1.19 10.19 3.69
N LYS A 115 -2.46 9.91 3.39
CA LYS A 115 -3.52 10.93 3.34
C LYS A 115 -4.03 11.33 4.72
N GLY A 116 -3.58 10.66 5.79
CA GLY A 116 -4.06 10.89 7.15
C GLY A 116 -5.50 10.44 7.39
N LEU A 117 -6.06 9.67 6.45
CA LEU A 117 -7.42 9.12 6.55
C LEU A 117 -7.48 7.83 7.37
N LEU A 118 -6.34 7.17 7.57
CA LEU A 118 -6.21 5.97 8.37
C LEU A 118 -5.08 6.17 9.39
N GLN A 119 -5.20 5.57 10.58
CA GLN A 119 -4.16 5.55 11.59
C GLN A 119 -3.62 4.13 11.80
N GLU A 120 -2.36 4.02 12.22
CA GLU A 120 -1.82 2.71 12.60
C GLU A 120 -2.58 2.15 13.78
N ASN A 121 -2.98 0.87 13.68
CA ASN A 121 -3.79 0.16 14.70
C ASN A 121 -5.17 0.79 14.96
N GLU A 122 -5.74 1.51 14.00
CA GLU A 122 -7.07 2.07 14.10
C GLU A 122 -8.11 0.97 14.39
N LYS A 123 -8.93 1.22 15.41
CA LYS A 123 -10.13 0.43 15.70
C LYS A 123 -11.29 1.02 14.90
N TYR A 124 -11.56 0.41 13.75
CA TYR A 124 -12.66 0.83 12.90
C TYR A 124 -13.96 0.13 13.32
N GLU A 125 -15.03 0.90 13.53
CA GLU A 125 -16.34 0.38 13.85
C GLU A 125 -17.08 0.00 12.57
N LEU A 126 -17.28 -1.29 12.38
CA LEU A 126 -18.05 -1.84 11.27
C LEU A 126 -19.55 -1.69 11.56
N SER A 127 -20.35 -1.49 10.51
CA SER A 127 -21.80 -1.33 10.69
C SER A 127 -22.45 -2.59 11.29
N PRO A 128 -23.48 -2.45 12.14
CA PRO A 128 -24.20 -3.59 12.70
C PRO A 128 -24.75 -4.53 11.61
N ALA A 129 -25.25 -3.98 10.50
CA ALA A 129 -25.76 -4.78 9.39
C ALA A 129 -24.66 -5.68 8.79
N PHE A 130 -23.46 -5.12 8.55
CA PHE A 130 -22.32 -5.93 8.07
C PHE A 130 -21.92 -7.01 9.08
N LEU A 131 -21.91 -6.69 10.37
CA LEU A 131 -21.56 -7.66 11.40
C LEU A 131 -22.58 -8.81 11.49
N MET A 132 -23.87 -8.53 11.28
CA MET A 132 -24.90 -9.58 11.19
C MET A 132 -24.66 -10.50 9.98
N GLU A 133 -24.40 -9.93 8.80
CA GLU A 133 -24.03 -10.72 7.61
C GLU A 133 -22.81 -11.60 7.84
N MET A 134 -21.81 -11.11 8.56
CA MET A 134 -20.61 -11.89 8.92
C MET A 134 -20.90 -12.99 9.94
N MET A 135 -21.87 -12.77 10.85
CA MET A 135 -22.33 -13.81 11.78
C MET A 135 -23.05 -14.94 11.02
N ASP A 136 -23.92 -14.59 10.09
CA ASP A 136 -24.65 -15.58 9.26
C ASP A 136 -23.68 -16.41 8.40
N LEU A 137 -22.64 -15.76 7.83
CA LEU A 137 -21.58 -16.47 7.09
C LEU A 137 -20.78 -17.41 7.99
N ASN A 138 -20.44 -16.97 9.21
CA ASN A 138 -19.71 -17.79 10.17
C ASN A 138 -20.53 -19.01 10.63
N GLU A 139 -21.84 -18.83 10.83
CA GLU A 139 -22.75 -19.95 11.14
C GLU A 139 -22.80 -20.96 9.99
N GLN A 140 -22.92 -20.49 8.74
CA GLN A 140 -22.87 -21.37 7.56
C GLN A 140 -21.56 -22.17 7.46
N ILE A 141 -20.40 -21.55 7.77
CA ILE A 141 -19.09 -22.22 7.82
C ILE A 141 -19.10 -23.33 8.89
N MET A 142 -19.64 -23.02 10.07
CA MET A 142 -19.71 -23.98 11.19
C MET A 142 -20.66 -25.15 10.87
N ASP A 143 -21.81 -24.87 10.27
CA ASP A 143 -22.82 -25.84 9.90
C ASP A 143 -22.35 -26.78 8.77
N ALA A 144 -21.49 -26.25 7.88
CA ALA A 144 -20.85 -27.06 6.85
C ALA A 144 -19.98 -28.21 7.42
N GLY A 145 -19.47 -28.05 8.68
CA GLY A 145 -18.94 -29.15 9.51
C GLY A 145 -17.87 -30.04 8.88
N GLY A 146 -17.15 -29.58 7.84
CA GLY A 146 -16.19 -30.37 7.08
C GLY A 146 -16.81 -31.13 5.87
N ASP A 147 -18.07 -30.91 5.56
CA ASP A 147 -18.68 -31.35 4.30
C ASP A 147 -18.13 -30.48 3.17
N GLU A 148 -17.39 -31.11 2.25
CA GLU A 148 -16.69 -30.44 1.16
C GLU A 148 -17.66 -29.73 0.20
N GLU A 149 -18.83 -30.32 -0.07
CA GLU A 149 -19.84 -29.73 -0.94
C GLU A 149 -20.49 -28.48 -0.29
N ALA A 150 -20.82 -28.56 1.00
CA ALA A 150 -21.31 -27.43 1.77
C ALA A 150 -20.28 -26.31 1.88
N LEU A 151 -19.00 -26.62 2.12
CA LEU A 151 -17.91 -25.65 2.15
C LEU A 151 -17.70 -24.94 0.82
N GLN A 152 -17.86 -25.62 -0.32
CA GLN A 152 -17.79 -24.99 -1.64
C GLN A 152 -18.91 -23.96 -1.83
N VAL A 153 -20.12 -24.24 -1.36
CA VAL A 153 -21.25 -23.30 -1.43
C VAL A 153 -20.94 -22.05 -0.60
N VAL A 154 -20.47 -22.22 0.63
CA VAL A 154 -20.13 -21.10 1.51
C VAL A 154 -18.97 -20.28 0.94
N THR A 155 -17.94 -20.94 0.40
CA THR A 155 -16.82 -20.25 -0.27
C THR A 155 -17.31 -19.43 -1.46
N GLY A 156 -18.24 -19.97 -2.27
CA GLY A 156 -18.88 -19.23 -3.35
C GLY A 156 -19.62 -17.98 -2.85
N SER A 157 -20.34 -18.10 -1.75
CA SER A 157 -21.05 -16.97 -1.10
C SER A 157 -20.06 -15.90 -0.62
N ILE A 158 -18.94 -16.29 -0.02
CA ILE A 158 -17.88 -15.37 0.44
C ILE A 158 -17.28 -14.61 -0.77
N GLU A 159 -16.97 -15.31 -1.87
CA GLU A 159 -16.41 -14.67 -3.06
C GLU A 159 -17.42 -13.73 -3.74
N GLN A 160 -18.68 -14.10 -3.78
CA GLN A 160 -19.74 -13.22 -4.26
C GLN A 160 -19.85 -11.95 -3.40
N PHE A 161 -19.82 -12.11 -2.08
CA PHE A 161 -19.86 -10.99 -1.14
C PHE A 161 -18.66 -10.06 -1.31
N LYS A 162 -17.44 -10.60 -1.48
CA LYS A 162 -16.24 -9.82 -1.79
C LYS A 162 -16.41 -8.99 -3.06
N LYS A 163 -16.99 -9.57 -4.09
CA LYS A 163 -17.26 -8.90 -5.37
C LYS A 163 -18.26 -7.76 -5.21
N GLU A 164 -19.35 -7.99 -4.50
CA GLU A 164 -20.37 -6.98 -4.24
C GLU A 164 -19.82 -5.80 -3.43
N MET A 165 -18.96 -6.06 -2.43
CA MET A 165 -18.29 -5.00 -1.68
C MET A 165 -17.27 -4.21 -2.52
N HIS A 166 -16.63 -4.86 -3.49
CA HIS A 166 -15.61 -4.22 -4.33
C HIS A 166 -16.23 -3.31 -5.39
N GLU A 167 -17.38 -3.68 -5.97
CA GLU A 167 -17.98 -2.98 -7.12
C GLU A 167 -18.19 -1.47 -6.89
N PRO A 168 -18.71 -1.01 -5.70
CA PRO A 168 -18.89 0.42 -5.44
C PRO A 168 -17.59 1.24 -5.40
N VAL A 169 -16.48 0.63 -5.01
CA VAL A 169 -15.18 1.30 -4.84
C VAL A 169 -14.21 1.03 -6.01
N LYS A 170 -14.56 0.12 -6.90
CA LYS A 170 -13.74 -0.32 -8.03
C LYS A 170 -13.21 0.85 -8.86
N LYS A 171 -14.10 1.76 -9.26
CA LYS A 171 -13.73 2.93 -10.06
C LYS A 171 -12.70 3.81 -9.32
N SER A 172 -12.89 4.03 -8.02
CA SER A 172 -11.99 4.84 -7.20
C SER A 172 -10.64 4.16 -7.01
N ILE A 173 -10.60 2.83 -6.95
CA ILE A 173 -9.37 2.05 -6.82
C ILE A 173 -8.59 2.03 -8.14
N GLU A 174 -9.27 1.72 -9.27
CA GLU A 174 -8.62 1.58 -10.58
C GLU A 174 -8.19 2.92 -11.20
N HIS A 175 -8.93 4.00 -10.90
CA HIS A 175 -8.72 5.31 -11.52
C HIS A 175 -8.38 6.40 -10.51
N TYR A 176 -7.76 6.02 -9.39
CA TYR A 176 -7.30 6.99 -8.41
C TYR A 176 -6.39 8.03 -9.06
N GLN A 177 -6.67 9.31 -8.79
CA GLN A 177 -5.83 10.42 -9.19
C GLN A 177 -5.66 11.39 -8.03
N GLU A 178 -4.40 11.70 -7.72
CA GLU A 178 -4.08 12.63 -6.65
C GLU A 178 -4.64 14.03 -6.92
N GLY A 179 -5.34 14.61 -5.94
CA GLY A 179 -5.98 15.92 -6.05
C GLY A 179 -7.31 15.94 -6.79
N ILE A 180 -7.74 14.82 -7.42
CA ILE A 180 -9.02 14.68 -8.13
C ILE A 180 -9.96 13.77 -7.37
N THR A 181 -9.49 12.58 -6.96
CA THR A 181 -10.29 11.65 -6.15
C THR A 181 -10.64 12.32 -4.83
N SER A 182 -11.93 12.43 -4.54
CA SER A 182 -12.44 13.11 -3.35
C SER A 182 -12.15 12.34 -2.07
N GLU A 183 -12.08 13.06 -0.95
CA GLU A 183 -11.95 12.45 0.37
C GLU A 183 -13.10 11.48 0.67
N LYS A 184 -14.32 11.80 0.22
CA LYS A 184 -15.49 10.91 0.36
C LYS A 184 -15.29 9.57 -0.31
N GLU A 185 -14.73 9.54 -1.53
CA GLU A 185 -14.39 8.29 -2.23
C GLU A 185 -13.31 7.51 -1.49
N LEU A 186 -12.30 8.20 -0.96
CA LEU A 186 -11.26 7.56 -0.15
C LEU A 186 -11.78 6.99 1.17
N LEU A 187 -12.77 7.63 1.79
CA LEU A 187 -13.44 7.08 2.98
C LEU A 187 -14.26 5.82 2.65
N GLN A 188 -14.88 5.74 1.47
CA GLN A 188 -15.52 4.51 1.00
C GLN A 188 -14.50 3.39 0.77
N VAL A 189 -13.32 3.70 0.20
CA VAL A 189 -12.22 2.74 0.07
C VAL A 189 -11.70 2.30 1.44
N LYS A 190 -11.63 3.20 2.43
CA LYS A 190 -11.27 2.86 3.81
C LYS A 190 -12.27 1.87 4.42
N GLU A 191 -13.57 2.11 4.27
CA GLU A 191 -14.61 1.19 4.75
C GLU A 191 -14.48 -0.18 4.08
N TYR A 192 -14.31 -0.21 2.75
CA TYR A 192 -14.06 -1.44 1.99
C TYR A 192 -12.82 -2.19 2.52
N TYR A 193 -11.71 -1.50 2.79
CA TYR A 193 -10.49 -2.10 3.33
C TYR A 193 -10.75 -2.83 4.66
N PHE A 194 -11.48 -2.22 5.59
CA PHE A 194 -11.77 -2.84 6.89
C PHE A 194 -12.76 -4.00 6.77
N ARG A 195 -13.79 -3.87 5.94
CA ARG A 195 -14.75 -4.96 5.66
C ARG A 195 -14.04 -6.16 5.03
N LYS A 196 -13.23 -5.92 4.00
CA LYS A 196 -12.44 -6.96 3.33
C LYS A 196 -11.51 -7.67 4.32
N LYS A 197 -10.78 -6.90 5.12
CA LYS A 197 -9.87 -7.44 6.13
C LYS A 197 -10.58 -8.33 7.16
N TYR A 198 -11.82 -7.99 7.52
CA TYR A 198 -12.63 -8.82 8.39
C TYR A 198 -13.03 -10.13 7.72
N LEU A 199 -13.53 -10.05 6.49
CA LEU A 199 -13.96 -11.20 5.70
C LEU A 199 -12.82 -12.17 5.37
N ASP A 200 -11.62 -11.65 5.06
CA ASP A 200 -10.43 -12.47 4.81
C ASP A 200 -9.95 -13.25 6.07
N ARG A 201 -10.34 -12.80 7.26
CA ARG A 201 -10.10 -13.58 8.49
C ARG A 201 -11.08 -14.74 8.63
N LEU A 202 -12.34 -14.54 8.26
CA LEU A 202 -13.34 -15.63 8.25
C LEU A 202 -12.97 -16.70 7.23
N GLY A 203 -12.58 -16.32 6.01
CA GLY A 203 -12.14 -17.26 4.97
C GLY A 203 -10.97 -18.14 5.37
N LYS A 204 -10.06 -17.67 6.23
CA LYS A 204 -8.95 -18.48 6.74
C LYS A 204 -9.38 -19.55 7.77
N ILE A 205 -10.55 -19.41 8.35
CA ILE A 205 -11.10 -20.39 9.30
C ILE A 205 -11.69 -21.58 8.52
N SER A 206 -12.18 -21.35 7.30
CA SER A 206 -12.69 -22.40 6.43
C SER A 206 -11.61 -23.26 5.75
N ASP A 207 -10.33 -22.83 5.77
CA ASP A 207 -9.19 -23.53 5.16
C ASP A 207 -8.49 -24.49 6.14
N VAL A 208 -8.99 -24.65 7.37
CA VAL A 208 -8.43 -25.51 8.44
C VAL A 208 -9.34 -26.70 8.66
#